data_eab011d24fc55928a34bca719a2ad109
#
_entry.id   eab011d24fc55928a34bca719a2ad109
#
_cell.length_a   1.000
_cell.length_b   1.000
_cell.length_c   1.000
_cell.angle_alpha   90.00
_cell.angle_beta   90.00
_cell.angle_gamma   90.00
#
_symmetry.space_group_name_H-M   'P 1'
#
loop_
_entity.id
_entity.type
_entity.pdbx_description
1 polymer ?
#
loop_
_entity_poly.entity_id
_entity_poly.type
_entity_poly.pdbx_seq_one_letter_code
_entity_poly.pdbx_strand_id
1 'polypeptide(L)'
;MSLVGLAHVCSHLQNASKGRLGLTSIPLTKLHLTLALGLQKQGFISTVQPGGPVPPPSFALREPPLSEITDEVLAEEPWKAYPRPGVNVKTEKLTEDKIPKNRALQRLWLGLKYWNNEPVLSRMTLISKPTKRIWLNSHDLSTIVRGYEAGQVKGLTKPGECLFVTTDRGIFEARECVEKKLGGMVLCRVI
;
A
#
# COMPACT_ATOMS: atom_id res chain seq x y z
N MET A 1 -8.77 -12.20 -12.40
CA MET A 1 -8.11 -10.96 -11.96
C MET A 1 -7.98 -10.01 -13.15
N SER A 2 -8.42 -8.77 -13.01
CA SER A 2 -8.28 -7.76 -14.08
C SER A 2 -6.96 -6.99 -13.90
N LEU A 3 -5.96 -7.29 -14.74
CA LEU A 3 -4.70 -6.55 -14.77
C LEU A 3 -4.87 -5.14 -15.37
N VAL A 4 -5.95 -4.90 -16.11
CA VAL A 4 -6.29 -3.56 -16.63
C VAL A 4 -6.56 -2.59 -15.48
N GLY A 5 -7.38 -3.01 -14.50
CA GLY A 5 -7.64 -2.20 -13.30
C GLY A 5 -6.36 -1.91 -12.51
N LEU A 6 -5.46 -2.90 -12.39
CA LEU A 6 -4.16 -2.73 -11.76
C LEU A 6 -3.27 -1.74 -12.52
N ALA A 7 -3.26 -1.77 -13.85
CA ALA A 7 -2.52 -0.81 -14.67
C ALA A 7 -2.97 0.62 -14.41
N HIS A 8 -4.28 0.85 -14.36
CA HIS A 8 -4.83 2.17 -14.03
C HIS A 8 -4.44 2.61 -12.61
N VAL A 9 -4.49 1.70 -11.63
CA VAL A 9 -4.08 2.00 -10.25
C VAL A 9 -2.59 2.36 -10.17
N CYS A 10 -1.70 1.61 -10.84
CA CYS A 10 -0.27 1.92 -10.88
C CYS A 10 0.00 3.32 -11.45
N SER A 11 -0.63 3.64 -12.59
CA SER A 11 -0.49 4.96 -13.21
C SER A 11 -1.08 6.08 -12.34
N HIS A 12 -2.24 5.82 -11.72
CA HIS A 12 -2.90 6.78 -10.85
C HIS A 12 -2.05 7.10 -9.62
N LEU A 13 -1.55 6.08 -8.92
CA LEU A 13 -0.70 6.27 -7.74
C LEU A 13 0.59 6.99 -8.07
N GLN A 14 1.23 6.66 -9.19
CA GLN A 14 2.43 7.37 -9.65
C GLN A 14 2.15 8.84 -9.97
N ASN A 15 1.01 9.15 -10.62
CA ASN A 15 0.64 10.52 -10.94
C ASN A 15 0.24 11.31 -9.68
N ALA A 16 -0.52 10.70 -8.77
CA ALA A 16 -0.89 11.30 -7.49
C ALA A 16 0.35 11.64 -6.64
N SER A 17 1.32 10.73 -6.60
CA SER A 17 2.56 10.92 -5.88
C SER A 17 3.42 12.05 -6.49
N LYS A 18 3.55 12.08 -7.81
CA LYS A 18 4.24 13.19 -8.52
C LYS A 18 3.49 14.52 -8.38
N GLY A 19 2.16 14.49 -8.36
CA GLY A 19 1.32 15.66 -8.08
C GLY A 19 1.32 16.12 -6.63
N ARG A 20 2.06 15.44 -5.75
CA ARG A 20 2.19 15.76 -4.31
C ARG A 20 0.85 15.76 -3.57
N LEU A 21 -0.06 14.85 -3.94
CA LEU A 21 -1.32 14.69 -3.22
C LEU A 21 -1.08 13.92 -1.91
N GLY A 22 -1.55 14.45 -0.79
CA GLY A 22 -1.46 13.76 0.51
C GLY A 22 -2.43 12.56 0.61
N LEU A 23 -3.57 12.65 -0.07
CA LEU A 23 -4.63 11.66 -0.05
C LEU A 23 -5.08 11.35 -1.48
N THR A 24 -5.30 10.07 -1.78
CA THR A 24 -5.85 9.62 -3.07
C THR A 24 -6.82 8.46 -2.87
N SER A 25 -7.67 8.19 -3.85
CA SER A 25 -8.62 7.09 -3.79
C SER A 25 -8.50 6.18 -5.01
N ILE A 26 -8.64 4.89 -4.78
CA ILE A 26 -8.69 3.87 -5.83
C ILE A 26 -9.94 3.00 -5.67
N PRO A 27 -10.41 2.32 -6.72
CA PRO A 27 -11.54 1.40 -6.61
C PRO A 27 -11.23 0.24 -5.64
N LEU A 28 -12.18 -0.08 -4.76
CA LEU A 28 -12.04 -1.18 -3.82
C LEU A 28 -12.22 -2.52 -4.53
N THR A 29 -11.13 -3.27 -4.65
CA THR A 29 -11.13 -4.69 -5.07
C THR A 29 -10.24 -5.49 -4.13
N LYS A 30 -10.44 -6.82 -4.07
CA LYS A 30 -9.57 -7.68 -3.25
C LYS A 30 -8.09 -7.51 -3.63
N LEU A 31 -7.79 -7.44 -4.93
CA LEU A 31 -6.43 -7.27 -5.43
C LEU A 31 -5.85 -5.91 -5.00
N HIS A 32 -6.61 -4.83 -5.18
CA HIS A 32 -6.13 -3.49 -4.81
C HIS A 32 -5.94 -3.36 -3.30
N LEU A 33 -6.84 -3.95 -2.49
CA LEU A 33 -6.72 -3.93 -1.03
C LEU A 33 -5.46 -4.68 -0.57
N THR A 34 -5.26 -5.92 -1.04
CA THR A 34 -4.08 -6.71 -0.65
C THR A 34 -2.77 -6.06 -1.12
N LEU A 35 -2.76 -5.46 -2.32
CA LEU A 35 -1.61 -4.70 -2.81
C LEU A 35 -1.35 -3.45 -1.97
N ALA A 36 -2.39 -2.68 -1.63
CA ALA A 36 -2.27 -1.48 -0.80
C ALA A 36 -1.73 -1.80 0.61
N LEU A 37 -2.21 -2.89 1.21
CA LEU A 37 -1.67 -3.38 2.49
C LEU A 37 -0.21 -3.83 2.35
N GLY A 38 0.16 -4.46 1.22
CA GLY A 38 1.55 -4.77 0.92
C GLY A 38 2.43 -3.53 0.79
N LEU A 39 1.95 -2.49 0.11
CA LEU A 39 2.63 -1.19 0.00
C LEU A 39 2.75 -0.48 1.35
N GLN A 40 1.73 -0.58 2.20
CA GLN A 40 1.77 -0.05 3.57
C GLN A 40 2.81 -0.78 4.42
N LYS A 41 2.85 -2.11 4.34
CA LYS A 41 3.83 -2.95 5.05
C LYS A 41 5.27 -2.59 4.66
N GLN A 42 5.51 -2.31 3.37
CA GLN A 42 6.82 -1.87 2.86
C GLN A 42 7.10 -0.37 3.10
N GLY A 43 6.15 0.36 3.66
CA GLY A 43 6.32 1.75 4.05
C GLY A 43 6.11 2.80 2.96
N PHE A 44 5.64 2.44 1.76
CA PHE A 44 5.34 3.39 0.67
C PHE A 44 4.10 4.24 0.95
N ILE A 45 3.14 3.71 1.70
CA ILE A 45 1.86 4.34 2.01
C ILE A 45 1.70 4.43 3.53
N SER A 46 1.13 5.54 4.01
CA SER A 46 0.92 5.76 5.46
C SER A 46 -0.33 5.03 5.96
N THR A 47 -1.45 5.25 5.28
CA THR A 47 -2.76 4.76 5.71
C THR A 47 -3.52 4.13 4.55
N VAL A 48 -4.33 3.12 4.87
CA VAL A 48 -5.22 2.43 3.94
C VAL A 48 -6.58 2.32 4.60
N GLN A 49 -7.59 3.00 4.06
CA GLN A 49 -8.94 2.98 4.62
C GLN A 49 -9.99 2.70 3.54
N PRO A 50 -10.89 1.74 3.76
CA PRO A 50 -12.07 1.57 2.91
C PRO A 50 -13.08 2.70 3.20
N GLY A 51 -13.74 3.17 2.15
CA GLY A 51 -14.73 4.24 2.29
C GLY A 51 -15.62 4.39 1.06
N GLY A 52 -16.34 5.49 1.03
CA GLY A 52 -17.18 5.90 -0.08
C GLY A 52 -16.50 6.89 -1.04
N PRO A 53 -17.29 7.53 -1.92
CA PRO A 53 -16.78 8.54 -2.85
C PRO A 53 -16.31 9.83 -2.16
N VAL A 54 -16.81 10.10 -0.95
CA VAL A 54 -16.40 11.25 -0.14
C VAL A 54 -15.17 10.88 0.66
N PRO A 55 -14.12 11.75 0.71
CA PRO A 55 -12.92 11.47 1.49
C PRO A 55 -13.25 11.36 2.98
N PRO A 56 -12.56 10.48 3.72
CA PRO A 56 -12.70 10.42 5.15
C PRO A 56 -12.24 11.73 5.79
N PRO A 57 -12.81 12.15 6.91
CA PRO A 57 -12.36 13.34 7.61
C PRO A 57 -10.88 13.19 7.99
N SER A 58 -10.14 14.30 8.01
CA SER A 58 -8.69 14.31 8.22
C SER A 58 -8.23 13.63 9.51
N PHE A 59 -9.09 13.65 10.54
CA PHE A 59 -8.80 12.96 11.81
C PHE A 59 -8.84 11.42 11.70
N ALA A 60 -9.57 10.86 10.73
CA ALA A 60 -9.59 9.40 10.50
C ALA A 60 -8.30 8.89 9.84
N LEU A 61 -7.49 9.78 9.28
CA LEU A 61 -6.20 9.48 8.66
C LEU A 61 -5.01 9.81 9.57
N ARG A 62 -5.26 10.54 10.62
CA ARG A 62 -4.27 10.88 11.65
C ARG A 62 -4.65 10.16 12.94
N GLU A 63 -3.67 9.96 13.77
CA GLU A 63 -3.89 9.66 15.18
C GLU A 63 -4.82 10.71 15.78
N PRO A 64 -5.63 10.35 16.80
CA PRO A 64 -6.56 11.28 17.42
C PRO A 64 -5.81 12.57 17.78
N PRO A 65 -6.40 13.73 17.47
CA PRO A 65 -5.74 14.99 17.75
C PRO A 65 -5.42 15.08 19.25
N LEU A 66 -4.22 15.53 19.55
CA LEU A 66 -3.77 15.84 20.93
C LEU A 66 -4.75 16.76 21.68
N SER A 67 -5.70 17.39 20.97
CA SER A 67 -6.73 18.27 21.56
C SER A 67 -7.74 17.57 22.49
N GLU A 68 -7.79 16.22 22.47
CA GLU A 68 -8.57 15.46 23.47
C GLU A 68 -7.78 15.18 24.75
N ILE A 69 -6.48 15.47 24.75
CA ILE A 69 -5.62 15.32 25.93
C ILE A 69 -5.45 16.73 26.49
N THR A 70 -6.10 17.01 27.60
CA THR A 70 -5.93 18.30 28.30
C THR A 70 -4.48 18.48 28.76
N ASP A 71 -4.00 19.71 28.75
CA ASP A 71 -2.63 20.03 29.17
C ASP A 71 -2.31 19.53 30.58
N GLU A 72 -3.33 19.43 31.45
CA GLU A 72 -3.24 18.85 32.80
C GLU A 72 -2.88 17.35 32.75
N VAL A 73 -3.50 16.59 31.86
CA VAL A 73 -3.20 15.15 31.69
C VAL A 73 -1.83 14.94 31.07
N LEU A 74 -1.38 15.87 30.20
CA LEU A 74 -0.05 15.85 29.60
C LEU A 74 1.05 16.17 30.62
N ALA A 75 0.76 17.03 31.59
CA ALA A 75 1.69 17.36 32.67
C ALA A 75 1.88 16.19 33.65
N GLU A 76 0.80 15.44 33.94
CA GLU A 76 0.86 14.27 34.81
C GLU A 76 1.41 13.02 34.12
N GLU A 77 1.04 12.82 32.84
CA GLU A 77 1.41 11.64 32.07
C GLU A 77 1.88 11.99 30.65
N PRO A 78 3.10 12.54 30.50
CA PRO A 78 3.62 13.00 29.19
C PRO A 78 3.74 11.89 28.13
N TRP A 79 3.78 10.61 28.54
CA TRP A 79 3.82 9.47 27.61
C TRP A 79 2.47 9.22 26.90
N LYS A 80 1.37 9.79 27.36
CA LYS A 80 0.08 9.73 26.66
C LYS A 80 0.06 10.53 25.35
N ALA A 81 0.98 11.48 25.19
CA ALA A 81 1.17 12.21 23.94
C ALA A 81 1.72 11.31 22.82
N TYR A 82 2.33 10.17 23.16
CA TYR A 82 2.88 9.22 22.19
C TYR A 82 1.92 8.05 21.99
N PRO A 83 1.52 7.75 20.75
CA PRO A 83 0.68 6.60 20.47
C PRO A 83 1.39 5.33 20.91
N ARG A 84 0.76 4.55 21.76
CA ARG A 84 1.29 3.25 22.18
C ARG A 84 1.11 2.26 21.03
N PRO A 85 2.18 1.63 20.53
CA PRO A 85 2.03 0.56 19.56
C PRO A 85 1.22 -0.57 20.19
N GLY A 86 0.02 -0.86 19.64
CA GLY A 86 -0.85 -1.95 20.09
C GLY A 86 -2.04 -1.54 20.98
N VAL A 87 -2.20 -0.28 21.35
CA VAL A 87 -3.46 0.18 21.92
C VAL A 87 -4.43 0.39 20.75
N ASN A 88 -5.39 -0.54 20.63
CA ASN A 88 -6.60 -0.28 19.89
C ASN A 88 -7.30 0.91 20.58
N VAL A 89 -7.00 2.12 20.14
CA VAL A 89 -7.90 3.25 20.33
C VAL A 89 -9.24 2.68 19.89
N LYS A 90 -10.20 2.64 20.80
CA LYS A 90 -11.56 2.22 20.48
C LYS A 90 -11.94 3.03 19.27
N THR A 91 -11.73 2.47 18.10
CA THR A 91 -12.29 2.95 16.85
C THR A 91 -13.78 2.84 17.11
N GLU A 92 -14.33 3.91 17.66
CA GLU A 92 -15.76 4.08 17.68
C GLU A 92 -16.22 3.67 16.30
N LYS A 93 -17.32 2.96 16.23
CA LYS A 93 -17.98 2.36 15.06
C LYS A 93 -18.18 3.32 13.87
N LEU A 94 -17.19 4.18 13.61
CA LEU A 94 -17.18 5.21 12.57
C LEU A 94 -16.97 4.63 11.17
N THR A 95 -16.56 3.36 11.05
CA THR A 95 -16.11 2.83 9.78
C THR A 95 -17.14 1.94 9.07
N GLU A 96 -18.01 1.25 9.77
CA GLU A 96 -18.95 0.32 9.13
C GLU A 96 -20.14 1.02 8.48
N ASP A 97 -20.66 2.11 9.07
CA ASP A 97 -21.84 2.82 8.56
C ASP A 97 -21.56 3.74 7.34
N LYS A 98 -20.30 4.00 7.02
CA LYS A 98 -19.90 4.91 5.94
C LYS A 98 -19.52 4.23 4.63
N ILE A 99 -19.40 2.90 4.63
CA ILE A 99 -19.09 2.16 3.41
C ILE A 99 -20.40 1.94 2.64
N PRO A 100 -20.54 2.50 1.43
CA PRO A 100 -21.75 2.30 0.66
C PRO A 100 -21.94 0.81 0.33
N LYS A 101 -23.18 0.32 0.44
CA LYS A 101 -23.53 -1.08 0.09
C LYS A 101 -23.26 -1.38 -1.38
N ASN A 102 -23.34 -0.37 -2.25
CA ASN A 102 -23.05 -0.52 -3.67
C ASN A 102 -21.53 -0.61 -3.90
N ARG A 103 -21.06 -1.76 -4.41
CA ARG A 103 -19.64 -2.02 -4.69
C ARG A 103 -19.00 -1.04 -5.67
N ALA A 104 -19.78 -0.48 -6.60
CA ALA A 104 -19.26 0.49 -7.56
C ALA A 104 -18.85 1.82 -6.91
N LEU A 105 -19.48 2.18 -5.78
CA LEU A 105 -19.18 3.38 -5.01
C LEU A 105 -18.11 3.17 -3.94
N GLN A 106 -17.72 1.93 -3.70
CA GLN A 106 -16.69 1.62 -2.72
C GLN A 106 -15.31 2.06 -3.21
N ARG A 107 -14.63 2.84 -2.41
CA ARG A 107 -13.30 3.34 -2.65
C ARG A 107 -12.34 2.93 -1.54
N LEU A 108 -11.07 2.82 -1.91
CA LEU A 108 -9.98 2.64 -0.96
C LEU A 108 -9.19 3.94 -0.92
N TRP A 109 -9.18 4.59 0.23
CA TRP A 109 -8.46 5.83 0.46
C TRP A 109 -7.06 5.52 0.95
N LEU A 110 -6.07 6.15 0.33
CA LEU A 110 -4.65 5.91 0.55
C LEU A 110 -3.95 7.22 0.92
N GLY A 111 -3.27 7.23 2.04
CA GLY A 111 -2.39 8.33 2.44
C GLY A 111 -1.00 8.14 1.84
N LEU A 112 -0.56 9.06 0.99
CA LEU A 112 0.77 9.02 0.39
C LEU A 112 1.80 9.62 1.34
N LYS A 113 3.04 9.13 1.25
CA LYS A 113 4.17 9.59 2.07
C LYS A 113 5.14 10.43 1.27
N TYR A 114 5.71 11.42 1.94
CA TYR A 114 6.73 12.31 1.42
C TYR A 114 7.87 12.44 2.42
N TRP A 115 9.09 12.55 1.92
CA TRP A 115 10.30 12.81 2.70
C TRP A 115 11.10 13.90 2.01
N ASN A 116 11.50 14.95 2.75
CA ASN A 116 12.19 16.11 2.20
C ASN A 116 11.54 16.69 0.92
N ASN A 117 10.21 16.79 0.91
CA ASN A 117 9.43 17.23 -0.25
C ASN A 117 9.46 16.27 -1.46
N GLU A 118 10.10 15.13 -1.36
CA GLU A 118 10.11 14.10 -2.40
C GLU A 118 9.13 12.97 -2.07
N PRO A 119 8.47 12.41 -3.08
CA PRO A 119 7.56 11.29 -2.87
C PRO A 119 8.34 10.02 -2.54
N VAL A 120 7.92 9.31 -1.49
CA VAL A 120 8.47 8.00 -1.15
C VAL A 120 8.15 6.98 -2.25
N LEU A 121 6.94 7.05 -2.81
CA LEU A 121 6.55 6.29 -3.99
C LEU A 121 6.93 7.09 -5.24
N SER A 122 8.14 6.92 -5.76
CA SER A 122 8.63 7.69 -6.90
C SER A 122 8.18 7.11 -8.25
N ARG A 123 8.13 5.79 -8.36
CA ARG A 123 7.76 5.09 -9.58
C ARG A 123 7.02 3.78 -9.29
N MET A 124 5.94 3.55 -10.01
CA MET A 124 5.19 2.30 -9.96
C MET A 124 4.93 1.79 -11.38
N THR A 125 5.54 0.67 -11.74
CA THR A 125 5.44 0.10 -13.09
C THR A 125 4.79 -1.26 -13.07
N LEU A 126 3.82 -1.46 -13.96
CA LEU A 126 3.22 -2.76 -14.20
C LEU A 126 4.17 -3.63 -15.01
N ILE A 127 4.44 -4.87 -14.55
CA ILE A 127 5.30 -5.83 -15.23
C ILE A 127 4.46 -6.79 -16.07
N SER A 128 3.55 -7.52 -15.44
CA SER A 128 2.61 -8.38 -16.17
C SER A 128 1.49 -7.57 -16.78
N LYS A 129 1.43 -7.57 -18.10
CA LYS A 129 0.35 -6.92 -18.86
C LYS A 129 -0.80 -7.90 -19.11
N PRO A 130 -2.02 -7.45 -19.42
CA PRO A 130 -3.13 -8.31 -19.76
C PRO A 130 -2.82 -9.29 -20.90
N THR A 131 -2.04 -8.83 -21.90
CA THR A 131 -1.61 -9.61 -23.07
C THR A 131 -0.37 -10.46 -22.82
N LYS A 132 0.43 -10.12 -21.80
CA LYS A 132 1.71 -10.80 -21.49
C LYS A 132 1.86 -10.96 -20.00
N ARG A 133 1.47 -12.12 -19.51
CA ARG A 133 1.61 -12.49 -18.08
C ARG A 133 2.95 -13.16 -17.86
N ILE A 134 3.67 -12.74 -16.83
CA ILE A 134 5.00 -13.25 -16.48
C ILE A 134 4.88 -14.03 -15.18
N TRP A 135 5.17 -15.32 -15.24
CA TRP A 135 5.20 -16.23 -14.11
C TRP A 135 6.64 -16.56 -13.78
N LEU A 136 6.97 -16.54 -12.51
CA LEU A 136 8.32 -16.83 -12.00
C LEU A 136 8.28 -17.85 -10.87
N ASN A 137 9.25 -18.73 -10.86
CA ASN A 137 9.47 -19.68 -9.77
C ASN A 137 10.21 -19.00 -8.61
N SER A 138 10.26 -19.64 -7.44
CA SER A 138 10.99 -19.11 -6.28
C SER A 138 12.50 -18.94 -6.54
N HIS A 139 13.09 -19.80 -7.39
CA HIS A 139 14.49 -19.69 -7.80
C HIS A 139 14.74 -18.44 -8.64
N ASP A 140 13.87 -18.16 -9.62
CA ASP A 140 13.96 -16.97 -10.47
C ASP A 140 13.77 -15.70 -9.65
N LEU A 141 12.82 -15.70 -8.69
CA LEU A 141 12.63 -14.60 -7.75
C LEU A 141 13.88 -14.36 -6.89
N SER A 142 14.55 -15.44 -6.43
CA SER A 142 15.82 -15.33 -5.71
C SER A 142 16.90 -14.66 -6.55
N THR A 143 16.98 -14.98 -7.83
CA THR A 143 17.92 -14.37 -8.77
C THR A 143 17.66 -12.88 -8.94
N ILE A 144 16.38 -12.49 -9.08
CA ILE A 144 15.96 -11.08 -9.21
C ILE A 144 16.26 -10.30 -7.93
N VAL A 145 16.00 -10.88 -6.75
CA VAL A 145 16.28 -10.24 -5.45
C VAL A 145 17.79 -9.99 -5.27
N ARG A 146 18.64 -10.86 -5.82
CA ARG A 146 20.11 -10.69 -5.82
C ARG A 146 20.60 -9.65 -6.84
N GLY A 147 19.71 -9.07 -7.64
CA GLY A 147 20.04 -8.03 -8.62
C GLY A 147 20.27 -8.54 -10.04
N TYR A 148 20.16 -9.84 -10.29
CA TYR A 148 20.33 -10.42 -11.63
C TYR A 148 18.99 -10.48 -12.38
N GLU A 149 19.06 -10.53 -13.69
CA GLU A 149 17.88 -10.70 -14.53
C GLU A 149 17.44 -12.16 -14.56
N ALA A 150 16.15 -12.40 -14.45
CA ALA A 150 15.55 -13.72 -14.63
C ALA A 150 14.37 -13.64 -15.60
N GLY A 151 14.44 -14.42 -16.67
CA GLY A 151 13.43 -14.40 -17.74
C GLY A 151 13.38 -13.02 -18.41
N GLN A 152 12.27 -12.31 -18.22
CA GLN A 152 12.04 -10.98 -18.83
C GLN A 152 11.96 -9.86 -17.78
N VAL A 153 12.34 -10.15 -16.55
CA VAL A 153 12.27 -9.24 -15.42
C VAL A 153 13.70 -8.89 -14.98
N LYS A 154 14.01 -7.61 -15.01
CA LYS A 154 15.31 -7.10 -14.54
C LYS A 154 15.45 -7.29 -13.04
N GLY A 155 16.66 -7.49 -12.54
CA GLY A 155 16.96 -7.58 -11.13
C GLY A 155 16.62 -6.30 -10.36
N LEU A 156 16.48 -6.43 -9.04
CA LEU A 156 16.32 -5.31 -8.12
C LEU A 156 17.69 -4.69 -7.86
N THR A 157 17.91 -3.48 -8.36
CA THR A 157 19.21 -2.81 -8.26
C THR A 157 19.22 -1.64 -7.30
N LYS A 158 18.06 -1.04 -7.05
CA LYS A 158 17.94 0.13 -6.18
C LYS A 158 17.57 -0.26 -4.76
N PRO A 159 18.15 0.37 -3.72
CA PRO A 159 17.69 0.19 -2.36
C PRO A 159 16.22 0.64 -2.22
N GLY A 160 15.42 -0.10 -1.46
CA GLY A 160 13.98 0.19 -1.32
C GLY A 160 13.10 -0.26 -2.49
N GLU A 161 13.68 -0.74 -3.59
CA GLU A 161 12.90 -1.28 -4.70
C GLU A 161 12.20 -2.58 -4.31
N CYS A 162 10.89 -2.65 -4.56
CA CYS A 162 10.05 -3.79 -4.24
C CYS A 162 9.36 -4.35 -5.48
N LEU A 163 9.22 -5.67 -5.52
CA LEU A 163 8.52 -6.40 -6.56
C LEU A 163 7.36 -7.17 -5.93
N PHE A 164 6.14 -6.89 -6.36
CA PHE A 164 4.96 -7.58 -5.86
C PHE A 164 4.57 -8.74 -6.77
N VAL A 165 4.32 -9.89 -6.16
CA VAL A 165 3.99 -11.14 -6.82
C VAL A 165 2.68 -11.66 -6.25
N THR A 166 1.77 -12.09 -7.12
CA THR A 166 0.56 -12.81 -6.70
C THR A 166 0.82 -14.29 -6.71
N THR A 167 0.60 -14.92 -5.58
CA THR A 167 0.75 -16.36 -5.34
C THR A 167 -0.62 -16.97 -5.02
N ASP A 168 -0.67 -18.27 -4.83
CA ASP A 168 -1.82 -19.00 -4.33
C ASP A 168 -2.27 -18.57 -2.93
N ARG A 169 -1.32 -18.10 -2.10
CA ARG A 169 -1.55 -17.65 -0.72
C ARG A 169 -1.82 -16.15 -0.56
N GLY A 170 -1.78 -15.39 -1.67
CA GLY A 170 -1.99 -13.95 -1.67
C GLY A 170 -0.93 -13.17 -2.42
N ILE A 171 -0.87 -11.86 -2.18
CA ILE A 171 0.12 -10.97 -2.77
C ILE A 171 1.23 -10.77 -1.75
N PHE A 172 2.47 -11.06 -2.16
CA PHE A 172 3.67 -10.90 -1.34
C PHE A 172 4.73 -10.10 -2.09
N GLU A 173 5.65 -9.54 -1.34
CA GLU A 173 6.88 -8.98 -1.88
C GLU A 173 7.85 -10.13 -2.26
N ALA A 174 8.69 -9.89 -3.27
CA ALA A 174 9.56 -10.93 -3.84
C ALA A 174 10.50 -11.56 -2.81
N ARG A 175 11.03 -10.78 -1.86
CA ARG A 175 11.88 -11.29 -0.78
C ARG A 175 11.12 -12.26 0.13
N GLU A 176 9.88 -11.92 0.49
CA GLU A 176 9.01 -12.81 1.27
C GLU A 176 8.65 -14.09 0.49
N CYS A 177 8.48 -13.97 -0.84
CA CYS A 177 8.24 -15.14 -1.69
C CYS A 177 9.43 -16.10 -1.68
N VAL A 178 10.66 -15.57 -1.72
CA VAL A 178 11.89 -16.37 -1.66
C VAL A 178 12.02 -17.09 -0.31
N GLU A 179 11.78 -16.40 0.80
CA GLU A 179 11.80 -16.97 2.14
C GLU A 179 10.80 -18.12 2.30
N LYS A 180 9.58 -17.91 1.78
CA LYS A 180 8.49 -18.89 1.85
C LYS A 180 8.54 -19.94 0.72
N LYS A 181 9.54 -19.87 -0.17
CA LYS A 181 9.69 -20.74 -1.36
C LYS A 181 8.43 -20.75 -2.25
N LEU A 182 7.79 -19.59 -2.43
CA LEU A 182 6.61 -19.42 -3.24
C LEU A 182 6.99 -18.85 -4.60
N GLY A 183 6.33 -19.33 -5.65
CA GLY A 183 6.34 -18.73 -6.98
C GLY A 183 5.01 -18.10 -7.33
N GLY A 184 4.95 -17.35 -8.43
CA GLY A 184 3.71 -16.75 -8.86
C GLY A 184 3.83 -15.80 -10.04
N MET A 185 2.73 -15.10 -10.33
CA MET A 185 2.71 -14.08 -11.38
C MET A 185 3.18 -12.74 -10.82
N VAL A 186 4.17 -12.17 -11.48
CA VAL A 186 4.68 -10.84 -11.11
C VAL A 186 3.63 -9.79 -11.47
N LEU A 187 3.31 -8.88 -10.57
CA LEU A 187 2.34 -7.82 -10.77
C LEU A 187 3.01 -6.50 -11.16
N CYS A 188 3.65 -5.86 -10.21
CA CYS A 188 4.23 -4.54 -10.38
C CYS A 188 5.55 -4.38 -9.61
N ARG A 189 6.34 -3.43 -10.07
CA ARG A 189 7.58 -2.98 -9.45
C ARG A 189 7.37 -1.57 -8.91
N VAL A 190 7.85 -1.31 -7.71
CA VAL A 190 7.71 -0.06 -6.98
C VAL A 190 9.07 0.41 -6.50
N ILE A 191 9.30 1.70 -6.66
CA ILE A 191 10.53 2.38 -6.24
C ILE A 191 10.12 3.66 -5.50
#